data_f479b44175fb145588fa1f3d6d1ca95d
#
_entry.id   f479b44175fb145588fa1f3d6d1ca95d
#
_cell.length_a   1.000
_cell.length_b   1.000
_cell.length_c   1.000
_cell.angle_alpha   90.00
_cell.angle_beta   90.00
_cell.angle_gamma   90.00
#
_symmetry.space_group_name_H-M   'P 1'
#
loop_
_entity.id
_entity.type
_entity.pdbx_description
1 polymer ?
#
loop_
_entity_poly.entity_id
_entity_poly.type
_entity_poly.pdbx_seq_one_letter_code
_entity_poly.pdbx_strand_id
1 'polypeptide(L)'
;MLDNFLQILPDVIFDAAEKLGGRCTGRFYALNAMENRVYDIEMEEGPHVVIKFYRPGRWNRATIQAEHDFLKALEESEIPVVSPLINDQGQSIFEITGVMFTIFPKRPGRLEPELNTEQLTRLGRFMARLHSVGAAVKGAPRLRLDPQTYGREPLKFLTDGNFIPMQLASRFETIVTQICDAITPRFEDVNYVLLHGDCHSGNILWDRDNPYFIDFDDMLYAPPVQDIWMLTGGDDDYGKERREILLEAYGQIRTFDMTTMQLIEPLRALRMIHFSAWIARRWEDSAFKSGFPNFGTERYWQEQIEALALQLEKIQYQTMELHH
;
A
#
# COMPACT_ATOMS: atom_id res chain seq x y z
N MET A 1 13.46 16.14 -13.40
CA MET A 1 13.28 15.01 -12.46
C MET A 1 12.25 14.00 -12.97
N LEU A 2 10.99 14.41 -13.25
CA LEU A 2 9.98 13.47 -13.74
C LEU A 2 10.35 12.85 -15.09
N ASP A 3 10.85 13.61 -16.03
CA ASP A 3 11.29 13.11 -17.33
C ASP A 3 12.40 12.05 -17.19
N ASN A 4 13.36 12.26 -16.28
CA ASN A 4 14.40 11.28 -16.00
C ASN A 4 13.85 9.99 -15.39
N PHE A 5 12.81 10.08 -14.55
CA PHE A 5 12.13 8.92 -14.00
C PHE A 5 11.33 8.15 -15.05
N LEU A 6 10.67 8.86 -15.97
CA LEU A 6 9.88 8.23 -17.03
C LEU A 6 10.75 7.55 -18.09
N GLN A 7 12.01 7.98 -18.22
CA GLN A 7 12.98 7.52 -19.23
C GLN A 7 14.28 7.04 -18.57
N ILE A 8 14.19 6.17 -17.54
CA ILE A 8 15.37 5.55 -16.91
C ILE A 8 16.07 4.67 -17.95
N LEU A 9 17.29 5.05 -18.32
CA LEU A 9 18.12 4.33 -19.29
C LEU A 9 18.86 3.15 -18.64
N PRO A 10 19.23 2.11 -19.41
CA PRO A 10 19.98 0.96 -18.89
C PRO A 10 21.27 1.34 -18.14
N ASP A 11 22.04 2.31 -18.65
CA ASP A 11 23.27 2.76 -17.97
C ASP A 11 23.00 3.33 -16.58
N VAL A 12 21.89 4.07 -16.42
CA VAL A 12 21.45 4.60 -15.09
C VAL A 12 21.08 3.47 -14.14
N ILE A 13 20.48 2.39 -14.68
CA ILE A 13 20.11 1.20 -13.87
C ILE A 13 21.38 0.50 -13.38
N PHE A 14 22.37 0.31 -14.25
CA PHE A 14 23.62 -0.35 -13.89
C PHE A 14 24.45 0.50 -12.90
N ASP A 15 24.60 1.80 -13.17
CA ASP A 15 25.28 2.72 -12.24
C ASP A 15 24.62 2.73 -10.85
N ALA A 16 23.30 2.61 -10.79
CA ALA A 16 22.58 2.50 -9.53
C ALA A 16 22.86 1.16 -8.82
N ALA A 17 22.90 0.03 -9.57
CA ALA A 17 23.19 -1.28 -8.99
C ALA A 17 24.60 -1.39 -8.44
N GLU A 18 25.57 -0.74 -9.09
CA GLU A 18 26.99 -0.75 -8.71
C GLU A 18 27.31 0.22 -7.55
N LYS A 19 26.30 0.95 -7.05
CA LYS A 19 26.48 1.95 -5.99
C LYS A 19 27.01 1.40 -4.66
N LEU A 20 26.79 0.13 -4.39
CA LEU A 20 27.26 -0.56 -3.18
C LEU A 20 28.56 -1.36 -3.40
N GLY A 21 29.22 -1.22 -4.54
CA GLY A 21 30.51 -1.84 -4.82
C GLY A 21 30.33 -3.23 -5.46
N GLY A 22 29.90 -3.55 -6.44
CA GLY A 22 29.76 -4.77 -7.24
C GLY A 22 29.78 -4.42 -8.71
N ARG A 23 29.75 -5.41 -9.57
CA ARG A 23 29.58 -5.23 -11.01
C ARG A 23 28.38 -5.98 -11.52
N CYS A 24 27.66 -5.37 -12.46
CA CYS A 24 26.54 -5.99 -13.14
C CYS A 24 27.01 -6.82 -14.33
N THR A 25 26.33 -7.93 -14.62
CA THR A 25 26.54 -8.72 -15.84
C THR A 25 26.02 -8.02 -17.10
N GLY A 26 25.29 -6.91 -16.96
CA GLY A 26 24.56 -6.24 -18.04
C GLY A 26 23.15 -6.79 -18.27
N ARG A 27 22.68 -7.68 -17.40
CA ARG A 27 21.31 -8.24 -17.48
C ARG A 27 20.44 -7.67 -16.39
N PHE A 28 19.25 -7.22 -16.77
CA PHE A 28 18.22 -6.77 -15.86
C PHE A 28 16.82 -7.11 -16.39
N TYR A 29 15.86 -7.18 -15.46
CA TYR A 29 14.45 -7.41 -15.77
C TYR A 29 13.60 -6.36 -15.05
N ALA A 30 12.71 -5.69 -15.79
CA ALA A 30 11.72 -4.82 -15.16
C ALA A 30 10.70 -5.67 -14.38
N LEU A 31 10.51 -5.34 -13.12
CA LEU A 31 9.47 -5.95 -12.30
C LEU A 31 8.16 -5.18 -12.44
N ASN A 32 7.04 -5.88 -12.26
CA ASN A 32 5.73 -5.26 -12.39
C ASN A 32 5.46 -4.29 -11.21
N ALA A 33 5.60 -3.00 -11.46
CA ALA A 33 5.35 -1.93 -10.51
C ALA A 33 4.75 -0.73 -11.23
N MET A 34 3.56 -0.30 -10.81
CA MET A 34 2.88 0.85 -11.43
C MET A 34 3.41 2.19 -10.90
N GLU A 35 3.67 2.26 -9.59
CA GLU A 35 4.05 3.50 -8.91
C GLU A 35 5.51 3.87 -9.15
N ASN A 36 6.38 2.93 -8.90
CA ASN A 36 7.83 3.10 -8.97
C ASN A 36 8.40 2.42 -10.24
N ARG A 37 9.69 2.56 -10.48
CA ARG A 37 10.39 1.75 -11.46
C ARG A 37 11.27 0.76 -10.71
N VAL A 38 10.99 -0.53 -10.87
CA VAL A 38 11.64 -1.59 -10.09
C VAL A 38 12.31 -2.57 -11.05
N TYR A 39 13.57 -2.86 -10.79
CA TYR A 39 14.37 -3.72 -11.64
C TYR A 39 15.10 -4.79 -10.82
N ASP A 40 15.09 -6.01 -11.31
CA ASP A 40 15.89 -7.13 -10.86
C ASP A 40 17.18 -7.18 -11.67
N ILE A 41 18.33 -7.10 -11.03
CA ILE A 41 19.64 -6.97 -11.64
C ILE A 41 20.51 -8.18 -11.30
N GLU A 42 21.08 -8.81 -12.34
CA GLU A 42 22.08 -9.87 -12.17
C GLU A 42 23.46 -9.27 -11.91
N MET A 43 24.08 -9.67 -10.80
CA MET A 43 25.42 -9.24 -10.44
C MET A 43 26.45 -10.28 -10.89
N GLU A 44 27.70 -9.86 -11.23
CA GLU A 44 28.79 -10.77 -11.60
C GLU A 44 29.13 -11.71 -10.44
N GLU A 45 29.09 -11.17 -9.23
CA GLU A 45 29.37 -11.91 -8.01
C GLU A 45 28.22 -11.72 -7.02
N GLY A 46 27.83 -12.81 -6.34
CA GLY A 46 26.79 -12.80 -5.33
C GLY A 46 25.36 -12.91 -5.86
N PRO A 47 24.36 -12.64 -5.01
CA PRO A 47 22.96 -12.72 -5.39
C PRO A 47 22.54 -11.51 -6.24
N HIS A 48 21.45 -11.66 -6.97
CA HIS A 48 20.79 -10.54 -7.61
C HIS A 48 20.37 -9.47 -6.61
N VAL A 49 20.27 -8.23 -7.08
CA VAL A 49 19.70 -7.11 -6.32
C VAL A 49 18.45 -6.58 -7.00
N VAL A 50 17.57 -5.98 -6.21
CA VAL A 50 16.37 -5.29 -6.71
C VAL A 50 16.54 -3.80 -6.46
N ILE A 51 16.44 -2.99 -7.52
CA ILE A 51 16.51 -1.53 -7.40
C ILE A 51 15.12 -0.96 -7.55
N LYS A 52 14.72 -0.13 -6.59
CA LYS A 52 13.47 0.63 -6.60
C LYS A 52 13.80 2.11 -6.76
N PHE A 53 13.46 2.67 -7.93
CA PHE A 53 13.49 4.11 -8.16
C PHE A 53 12.15 4.69 -7.75
N TYR A 54 12.18 5.63 -6.82
CA TYR A 54 10.98 6.28 -6.30
C TYR A 54 10.44 7.33 -7.26
N ARG A 55 9.13 7.36 -7.44
CA ARG A 55 8.48 8.41 -8.24
C ARG A 55 8.75 9.79 -7.64
N PRO A 56 9.35 10.73 -8.40
CA PRO A 56 9.57 12.09 -7.93
C PRO A 56 8.28 12.79 -7.53
N GLY A 57 8.33 13.50 -6.40
CA GLY A 57 7.19 14.28 -5.90
C GLY A 57 6.16 13.47 -5.09
N ARG A 58 6.26 12.14 -5.03
CA ARG A 58 5.40 11.33 -4.16
C ARG A 58 5.87 11.38 -2.71
N TRP A 59 7.09 10.97 -2.48
CA TRP A 59 7.71 10.93 -1.16
C TRP A 59 8.96 11.80 -1.10
N ASN A 60 9.21 12.45 0.02
CA ASN A 60 10.49 13.05 0.30
C ASN A 60 11.44 12.06 0.98
N ARG A 61 12.72 12.43 1.11
CA ARG A 61 13.73 11.56 1.72
C ARG A 61 13.37 11.12 3.15
N ALA A 62 12.77 12.00 3.96
CA ALA A 62 12.40 11.66 5.34
C ALA A 62 11.27 10.60 5.37
N THR A 63 10.32 10.67 4.44
CA THR A 63 9.24 9.69 4.31
C THR A 63 9.78 8.32 3.87
N ILE A 64 10.73 8.28 2.92
CA ILE A 64 11.38 7.03 2.50
C ILE A 64 12.25 6.48 3.65
N GLN A 65 12.97 7.35 4.37
CA GLN A 65 13.77 6.90 5.52
C GLN A 65 12.90 6.26 6.61
N ALA A 66 11.70 6.80 6.85
CA ALA A 66 10.76 6.20 7.80
C ALA A 66 10.30 4.79 7.38
N GLU A 67 10.19 4.51 6.07
CA GLU A 67 9.97 3.14 5.57
C GLU A 67 11.15 2.23 5.92
N HIS A 68 12.36 2.68 5.66
CA HIS A 68 13.58 1.90 5.93
C HIS A 68 13.80 1.66 7.43
N ASP A 69 13.54 2.66 8.26
CA ASP A 69 13.63 2.54 9.72
C ASP A 69 12.60 1.54 10.26
N PHE A 70 11.39 1.54 9.70
CA PHE A 70 10.35 0.59 10.07
C PHE A 70 10.70 -0.84 9.62
N LEU A 71 11.16 -1.02 8.38
CA LEU A 71 11.64 -2.32 7.89
C LEU A 71 12.76 -2.88 8.77
N LYS A 72 13.71 -2.04 9.18
CA LYS A 72 14.77 -2.43 10.09
C LYS A 72 14.22 -2.87 11.45
N ALA A 73 13.30 -2.12 12.04
CA ALA A 73 12.67 -2.49 13.32
C ALA A 73 11.87 -3.80 13.23
N LEU A 74 11.22 -4.06 12.09
CA LEU A 74 10.53 -5.33 11.82
C LEU A 74 11.52 -6.49 11.71
N GLU A 75 12.63 -6.30 11.00
CA GLU A 75 13.68 -7.33 10.86
C GLU A 75 14.36 -7.64 12.20
N GLU A 76 14.70 -6.62 13.00
CA GLU A 76 15.23 -6.77 14.37
C GLU A 76 14.23 -7.50 15.29
N SER A 77 12.94 -7.40 15.01
CA SER A 77 11.87 -8.14 15.67
C SER A 77 11.61 -9.52 15.03
N GLU A 78 12.48 -10.01 14.15
CA GLU A 78 12.37 -11.28 13.45
C GLU A 78 11.05 -11.43 12.67
N ILE A 79 10.53 -10.34 12.12
CA ILE A 79 9.40 -10.37 11.21
C ILE A 79 9.97 -10.47 9.78
N PRO A 80 9.46 -11.39 8.96
CA PRO A 80 10.02 -11.65 7.63
C PRO A 80 9.66 -10.51 6.66
N VAL A 81 10.55 -9.55 6.55
CA VAL A 81 10.51 -8.43 5.61
C VAL A 81 11.76 -8.41 4.74
N VAL A 82 11.79 -7.57 3.73
CA VAL A 82 12.98 -7.33 2.91
C VAL A 82 13.48 -5.93 3.18
N SER A 83 14.51 -5.82 4.02
CA SER A 83 15.15 -4.53 4.33
C SER A 83 16.10 -4.10 3.23
N PRO A 84 16.26 -2.78 3.00
CA PRO A 84 17.20 -2.26 2.02
C PRO A 84 18.65 -2.52 2.44
N LEU A 85 19.50 -2.67 1.44
CA LEU A 85 20.95 -2.70 1.64
C LEU A 85 21.46 -1.30 2.00
N ILE A 86 22.48 -1.24 2.85
CA ILE A 86 23.11 -0.01 3.31
C ILE A 86 24.57 0.04 2.87
N ASN A 87 25.11 1.24 2.61
CA ASN A 87 26.52 1.43 2.38
C ASN A 87 27.30 1.50 3.71
N ASP A 88 28.63 1.63 3.63
CA ASP A 88 29.53 1.74 4.79
C ASP A 88 29.25 2.97 5.69
N GLN A 89 28.49 3.94 5.19
CA GLN A 89 28.05 5.12 5.91
C GLN A 89 26.66 4.95 6.53
N GLY A 90 26.05 3.77 6.42
CA GLY A 90 24.71 3.47 6.93
C GLY A 90 23.57 4.06 6.08
N GLN A 91 23.85 4.50 4.85
CA GLN A 91 22.83 5.06 3.96
C GLN A 91 22.16 3.97 3.14
N SER A 92 20.85 4.03 3.01
CA SER A 92 20.01 3.13 2.20
C SER A 92 19.30 3.85 1.05
N ILE A 93 19.31 5.19 1.05
CA ILE A 93 18.68 6.03 0.03
C ILE A 93 19.76 6.74 -0.76
N PHE A 94 19.80 6.48 -2.05
CA PHE A 94 20.75 7.07 -2.99
C PHE A 94 20.01 7.97 -3.99
N GLU A 95 20.79 8.71 -4.78
CA GLU A 95 20.24 9.56 -5.83
C GLU A 95 21.12 9.47 -7.08
N ILE A 96 20.48 9.37 -8.24
CA ILE A 96 21.11 9.42 -9.54
C ILE A 96 20.22 10.20 -10.51
N THR A 97 20.78 11.10 -11.28
CA THR A 97 20.06 11.97 -12.23
C THR A 97 18.88 12.74 -11.62
N GLY A 98 18.92 13.01 -10.29
CA GLY A 98 17.84 13.67 -9.56
C GLY A 98 16.69 12.74 -9.15
N VAL A 99 16.82 11.42 -9.30
CA VAL A 99 15.84 10.42 -8.88
C VAL A 99 16.37 9.64 -7.69
N MET A 100 15.61 9.59 -6.60
CA MET A 100 15.95 8.77 -5.44
C MET A 100 15.72 7.29 -5.74
N PHE A 101 16.61 6.46 -5.23
CA PHE A 101 16.49 5.01 -5.36
C PHE A 101 17.05 4.27 -4.14
N THR A 102 16.68 3.02 -4.02
CA THR A 102 17.10 2.10 -2.96
C THR A 102 17.42 0.73 -3.57
N ILE A 103 18.37 0.04 -2.98
CA ILE A 103 18.79 -1.30 -3.39
C ILE A 103 18.34 -2.29 -2.33
N PHE A 104 17.60 -3.32 -2.74
CA PHE A 104 17.15 -4.42 -1.88
C PHE A 104 17.87 -5.72 -2.28
N PRO A 105 18.11 -6.65 -1.36
CA PRO A 105 18.51 -7.99 -1.71
C PRO A 105 17.33 -8.69 -2.41
N LYS A 106 17.59 -9.39 -3.52
CA LYS A 106 16.55 -10.23 -4.11
C LYS A 106 16.25 -11.41 -3.19
N ARG A 107 14.98 -11.60 -2.86
CA ARG A 107 14.51 -12.78 -2.14
C ARG A 107 13.87 -13.77 -3.11
N PRO A 108 14.15 -15.07 -2.98
CA PRO A 108 13.41 -16.10 -3.68
C PRO A 108 11.98 -16.12 -3.15
N GLY A 109 11.04 -16.53 -4.00
CA GLY A 109 9.66 -16.69 -3.59
C GLY A 109 8.70 -16.49 -4.75
N ARG A 110 7.44 -16.83 -4.51
CA ARG A 110 6.34 -16.65 -5.45
C ARG A 110 5.15 -16.00 -4.73
N LEU A 111 4.33 -15.33 -5.50
CA LEU A 111 3.06 -14.82 -5.02
C LEU A 111 2.03 -15.95 -4.99
N GLU A 112 1.28 -16.04 -3.90
CA GLU A 112 0.16 -16.98 -3.79
C GLU A 112 -1.15 -16.21 -3.84
N PRO A 113 -1.92 -16.33 -4.93
CA PRO A 113 -3.17 -15.60 -5.08
C PRO A 113 -4.23 -16.03 -4.08
N GLU A 114 -4.21 -17.32 -3.69
CA GLU A 114 -5.11 -17.90 -2.71
C GLU A 114 -4.30 -18.51 -1.55
N LEU A 115 -4.58 -18.02 -0.35
CA LEU A 115 -3.91 -18.48 0.86
C LEU A 115 -4.72 -19.59 1.52
N ASN A 116 -4.07 -20.68 1.89
CA ASN A 116 -4.68 -21.76 2.66
C ASN A 116 -4.72 -21.43 4.16
N THR A 117 -5.38 -22.29 4.95
CA THR A 117 -5.57 -22.13 6.40
C THR A 117 -4.23 -22.00 7.14
N GLU A 118 -3.21 -22.80 6.79
CA GLU A 118 -1.92 -22.73 7.44
C GLU A 118 -1.20 -21.41 7.16
N GLN A 119 -1.25 -20.94 5.92
CA GLN A 119 -0.70 -19.65 5.51
C GLN A 119 -1.41 -18.49 6.23
N LEU A 120 -2.74 -18.48 6.31
CA LEU A 120 -3.51 -17.49 7.05
C LEU A 120 -3.17 -17.48 8.54
N THR A 121 -3.07 -18.65 9.16
CA THR A 121 -2.66 -18.80 10.55
C THR A 121 -1.27 -18.22 10.80
N ARG A 122 -0.32 -18.50 9.91
CA ARG A 122 1.04 -17.97 9.98
C ARG A 122 1.08 -16.46 9.83
N LEU A 123 0.35 -15.93 8.85
CA LEU A 123 0.24 -14.49 8.61
C LEU A 123 -0.43 -13.77 9.78
N GLY A 124 -1.46 -14.33 10.39
CA GLY A 124 -2.10 -13.76 11.57
C GLY A 124 -1.12 -13.50 12.71
N ARG A 125 -0.23 -14.45 12.98
CA ARG A 125 0.81 -14.29 14.00
C ARG A 125 1.85 -13.22 13.62
N PHE A 126 2.31 -13.18 12.37
CA PHE A 126 3.25 -12.17 11.92
C PHE A 126 2.64 -10.77 11.89
N MET A 127 1.39 -10.63 11.44
CA MET A 127 0.69 -9.35 11.45
C MET A 127 0.49 -8.82 12.88
N ALA A 128 0.20 -9.68 13.86
CA ALA A 128 0.12 -9.28 15.26
C ALA A 128 1.45 -8.73 15.79
N ARG A 129 2.57 -9.33 15.41
CA ARG A 129 3.93 -8.85 15.74
C ARG A 129 4.24 -7.54 15.01
N LEU A 130 3.95 -7.45 13.70
CA LEU A 130 4.13 -6.26 12.88
C LEU A 130 3.36 -5.07 13.49
N HIS A 131 2.09 -5.25 13.81
CA HIS A 131 1.27 -4.21 14.44
C HIS A 131 1.75 -3.86 15.85
N SER A 132 2.41 -4.79 16.55
CA SER A 132 3.00 -4.49 17.87
C SER A 132 4.23 -3.60 17.73
N VAL A 133 5.10 -3.87 16.75
CA VAL A 133 6.24 -3.00 16.41
C VAL A 133 5.72 -1.63 15.97
N GLY A 134 4.75 -1.59 15.06
CA GLY A 134 4.17 -0.35 14.57
C GLY A 134 3.48 0.50 15.64
N ALA A 135 2.91 -0.14 16.68
CA ALA A 135 2.32 0.57 17.81
C ALA A 135 3.35 1.32 18.66
N ALA A 136 4.61 0.88 18.66
CA ALA A 136 5.70 1.54 19.35
C ALA A 136 6.27 2.74 18.57
N VAL A 137 6.11 2.77 17.25
CA VAL A 137 6.59 3.88 16.40
C VAL A 137 5.69 5.09 16.56
N LYS A 138 6.28 6.25 16.87
CA LYS A 138 5.54 7.51 17.02
C LYS A 138 6.17 8.60 16.14
N GLY A 139 5.33 9.40 15.49
CA GLY A 139 5.76 10.60 14.76
C GLY A 139 6.53 10.33 13.47
N ALA A 140 6.45 9.13 12.90
CA ALA A 140 6.96 8.90 11.55
C ALA A 140 6.23 9.81 10.55
N PRO A 141 6.93 10.42 9.58
CA PRO A 141 6.32 11.32 8.59
C PRO A 141 5.51 10.53 7.54
N ARG A 142 4.47 9.84 8.00
CA ARG A 142 3.56 9.03 7.20
C ARG A 142 2.12 9.49 7.39
N LEU A 143 1.31 9.29 6.36
CA LEU A 143 -0.09 9.66 6.38
C LEU A 143 -0.85 8.90 7.46
N ARG A 144 -1.94 9.49 7.91
CA ARG A 144 -2.98 8.81 8.68
C ARG A 144 -4.15 8.52 7.74
N LEU A 145 -4.62 7.29 7.73
CA LEU A 145 -5.78 6.89 6.94
C LEU A 145 -7.05 7.25 7.72
N ASP A 146 -7.74 8.27 7.25
CA ASP A 146 -9.01 8.74 7.81
C ASP A 146 -9.88 9.39 6.73
N PRO A 147 -11.13 9.79 7.04
CA PRO A 147 -12.02 10.43 6.06
C PRO A 147 -11.50 11.72 5.47
N GLN A 148 -10.60 12.43 6.16
CA GLN A 148 -9.98 13.64 5.64
C GLN A 148 -8.96 13.31 4.54
N THR A 149 -7.98 12.47 4.86
CA THR A 149 -6.83 12.20 3.99
C THR A 149 -7.14 11.28 2.82
N TYR A 150 -8.10 10.34 3.01
CA TYR A 150 -8.48 9.36 1.98
C TYR A 150 -9.84 9.62 1.33
N GLY A 151 -10.61 10.56 1.86
CA GLY A 151 -11.92 10.96 1.32
C GLY A 151 -11.95 12.38 0.81
N ARG A 152 -11.93 13.38 1.71
CA ARG A 152 -12.15 14.80 1.38
C ARG A 152 -11.01 15.41 0.54
N GLU A 153 -9.74 15.12 0.88
CA GLU A 153 -8.58 15.61 0.12
C GLU A 153 -8.52 15.03 -1.30
N PRO A 154 -8.70 13.71 -1.52
CA PRO A 154 -8.88 13.13 -2.84
C PRO A 154 -10.03 13.75 -3.63
N LEU A 155 -11.21 13.93 -3.03
CA LEU A 155 -12.34 14.58 -3.66
C LEU A 155 -11.96 15.99 -4.15
N LYS A 156 -11.41 16.81 -3.25
CA LYS A 156 -10.97 18.16 -3.59
C LYS A 156 -9.98 18.18 -4.76
N PHE A 157 -8.99 17.28 -4.73
CA PHE A 157 -8.00 17.16 -5.80
C PHE A 157 -8.65 16.83 -7.16
N LEU A 158 -9.57 15.87 -7.17
CA LEU A 158 -10.27 15.44 -8.40
C LEU A 158 -11.16 16.55 -8.96
N THR A 159 -11.82 17.29 -8.08
CA THR A 159 -12.71 18.40 -8.47
C THR A 159 -11.92 19.61 -8.98
N ASP A 160 -10.91 20.04 -8.22
CA ASP A 160 -10.05 21.19 -8.60
C ASP A 160 -9.31 20.92 -9.93
N GLY A 161 -8.90 19.67 -10.16
CA GLY A 161 -8.21 19.23 -11.37
C GLY A 161 -9.13 19.00 -12.57
N ASN A 162 -10.45 19.12 -12.43
CA ASN A 162 -11.44 18.82 -13.47
C ASN A 162 -11.32 17.40 -14.07
N PHE A 163 -10.97 16.41 -13.24
CA PHE A 163 -10.83 15.03 -13.69
C PHE A 163 -12.20 14.36 -13.90
N ILE A 164 -13.26 14.88 -13.28
CA ILE A 164 -14.61 14.34 -13.34
C ILE A 164 -15.40 15.11 -14.40
N PRO A 165 -16.09 14.44 -15.35
CA PRO A 165 -16.96 15.09 -16.31
C PRO A 165 -17.97 16.02 -15.60
N MET A 166 -18.16 17.23 -16.11
CA MET A 166 -18.94 18.31 -15.48
C MET A 166 -20.36 17.87 -15.08
N GLN A 167 -21.02 17.04 -15.91
CA GLN A 167 -22.36 16.53 -15.65
C GLN A 167 -22.42 15.51 -14.50
N LEU A 168 -21.30 14.90 -14.10
CA LEU A 168 -21.21 13.91 -13.02
C LEU A 168 -20.57 14.46 -11.75
N ALA A 169 -19.89 15.62 -11.83
CA ALA A 169 -19.11 16.18 -10.74
C ALA A 169 -19.93 16.38 -9.46
N SER A 170 -21.12 16.99 -9.55
CA SER A 170 -21.98 17.21 -8.38
C SER A 170 -22.48 15.90 -7.75
N ARG A 171 -22.76 14.88 -8.55
CA ARG A 171 -23.20 13.57 -8.03
C ARG A 171 -22.04 12.87 -7.29
N PHE A 172 -20.85 12.90 -7.86
CA PHE A 172 -19.66 12.33 -7.23
C PHE A 172 -19.32 13.06 -5.92
N GLU A 173 -19.33 14.40 -5.93
CA GLU A 173 -19.11 15.21 -4.73
C GLU A 173 -20.13 14.90 -3.63
N THR A 174 -21.41 14.81 -3.99
CA THR A 174 -22.49 14.50 -3.04
C THR A 174 -22.28 13.13 -2.38
N ILE A 175 -22.02 12.07 -3.16
CA ILE A 175 -21.87 10.73 -2.61
C ILE A 175 -20.62 10.60 -1.72
N VAL A 176 -19.50 11.18 -2.14
CA VAL A 176 -18.25 11.16 -1.34
C VAL A 176 -18.43 11.95 -0.04
N THR A 177 -19.09 13.10 -0.08
CA THR A 177 -19.38 13.90 1.12
C THR A 177 -20.27 13.12 2.09
N GLN A 178 -21.35 12.51 1.60
CA GLN A 178 -22.25 11.69 2.42
C GLN A 178 -21.50 10.51 3.08
N ILE A 179 -20.62 9.83 2.33
CA ILE A 179 -19.79 8.76 2.90
C ILE A 179 -18.89 9.32 4.01
N CYS A 180 -18.15 10.39 3.73
CA CYS A 180 -17.21 10.97 4.70
C CYS A 180 -17.94 11.45 5.96
N ASP A 181 -19.13 12.06 5.84
CA ASP A 181 -19.93 12.51 6.97
C ASP A 181 -20.43 11.32 7.82
N ALA A 182 -20.92 10.27 7.17
CA ALA A 182 -21.43 9.07 7.83
C ALA A 182 -20.34 8.30 8.60
N ILE A 183 -19.11 8.29 8.09
CA ILE A 183 -18.04 7.48 8.69
C ILE A 183 -17.15 8.26 9.66
N THR A 184 -17.10 9.58 9.60
CA THR A 184 -16.20 10.41 10.44
C THR A 184 -16.30 10.07 11.93
N PRO A 185 -17.49 9.92 12.54
CA PRO A 185 -17.60 9.57 13.96
C PRO A 185 -16.99 8.21 14.32
N ARG A 186 -16.95 7.27 13.37
CA ARG A 186 -16.40 5.93 13.62
C ARG A 186 -14.87 5.92 13.71
N PHE A 187 -14.19 7.01 13.31
CA PHE A 187 -12.73 7.15 13.34
C PHE A 187 -12.22 7.99 14.53
N GLU A 188 -13.10 8.52 15.39
CA GLU A 188 -12.71 9.44 16.47
C GLU A 188 -11.94 8.73 17.60
N ASP A 189 -12.42 7.58 18.07
CA ASP A 189 -11.85 6.85 19.22
C ASP A 189 -11.06 5.59 18.78
N VAL A 190 -10.52 5.58 17.58
CA VAL A 190 -9.80 4.43 17.03
C VAL A 190 -8.31 4.49 17.35
N ASN A 191 -7.74 3.36 17.76
CA ASN A 191 -6.30 3.25 17.95
C ASN A 191 -5.57 3.08 16.61
N TYR A 192 -4.70 4.03 16.29
CA TYR A 192 -3.86 4.03 15.09
C TYR A 192 -2.47 3.50 15.40
N VAL A 193 -2.01 2.59 14.57
CA VAL A 193 -0.64 2.08 14.59
C VAL A 193 0.00 2.26 13.22
N LEU A 194 1.32 2.34 13.16
CA LEU A 194 2.01 2.29 11.89
C LEU A 194 1.93 0.86 11.36
N LEU A 195 1.48 0.68 10.13
CA LEU A 195 1.25 -0.63 9.55
C LEU A 195 1.56 -0.66 8.05
N HIS A 196 1.44 -1.81 7.42
CA HIS A 196 1.77 -1.98 6.00
C HIS A 196 0.92 -1.08 5.09
N GLY A 197 -0.38 -0.98 5.33
CA GLY A 197 -1.33 -0.12 4.62
C GLY A 197 -1.89 -0.68 3.32
N ASP A 198 -1.12 -1.50 2.61
CA ASP A 198 -1.52 -2.19 1.38
C ASP A 198 -1.23 -3.70 1.45
N CYS A 199 -1.53 -4.33 2.60
CA CYS A 199 -1.22 -5.73 2.89
C CYS A 199 -2.19 -6.69 2.18
N HIS A 200 -1.95 -6.96 0.91
CA HIS A 200 -2.69 -7.98 0.14
C HIS A 200 -1.77 -9.13 -0.29
N SER A 201 -2.33 -10.23 -0.79
CA SER A 201 -1.56 -11.43 -1.19
C SER A 201 -0.46 -11.14 -2.24
N GLY A 202 -0.65 -10.11 -3.07
CA GLY A 202 0.33 -9.66 -4.04
C GLY A 202 1.56 -8.96 -3.43
N ASN A 203 1.51 -8.59 -2.15
CA ASN A 203 2.62 -8.01 -1.39
C ASN A 203 3.21 -9.00 -0.37
N ILE A 204 2.97 -10.30 -0.56
CA ILE A 204 3.52 -11.37 0.27
C ILE A 204 4.18 -12.41 -0.62
N LEU A 205 5.52 -12.46 -0.57
CA LEU A 205 6.30 -13.51 -1.23
C LEU A 205 6.38 -14.74 -0.33
N TRP A 206 6.19 -15.92 -0.92
CA TRP A 206 6.33 -17.19 -0.24
C TRP A 206 7.57 -17.93 -0.74
N ASP A 207 8.55 -18.12 0.14
CA ASP A 207 9.63 -19.07 -0.06
C ASP A 207 9.31 -20.35 0.72
N ARG A 208 8.77 -21.34 0.02
CA ARG A 208 8.15 -22.54 0.64
C ARG A 208 7.04 -22.10 1.61
N ASP A 209 7.26 -22.34 2.90
CA ASP A 209 6.30 -22.00 3.96
C ASP A 209 6.59 -20.66 4.66
N ASN A 210 7.60 -19.93 4.22
CA ASN A 210 8.01 -18.67 4.85
C ASN A 210 7.49 -17.48 4.04
N PRO A 211 6.58 -16.65 4.60
CA PRO A 211 6.16 -15.42 3.97
C PRO A 211 7.23 -14.34 4.12
N TYR A 212 7.33 -13.44 3.15
CA TYR A 212 8.04 -12.17 3.26
C TYR A 212 7.09 -11.05 2.88
N PHE A 213 6.85 -10.13 3.79
CA PHE A 213 6.11 -8.90 3.49
C PHE A 213 7.02 -7.97 2.69
N ILE A 214 6.53 -7.49 1.56
CA ILE A 214 7.25 -6.61 0.64
C ILE A 214 6.40 -5.37 0.32
N ASP A 215 7.05 -4.34 -0.22
CA ASP A 215 6.43 -3.10 -0.68
C ASP A 215 5.69 -2.31 0.41
N PHE A 216 6.47 -1.82 1.38
CA PHE A 216 6.00 -0.93 2.45
C PHE A 216 5.87 0.54 2.00
N ASP A 217 5.87 0.81 0.72
CA ASP A 217 5.82 2.16 0.14
C ASP A 217 4.58 2.95 0.60
N ASP A 218 3.46 2.26 0.78
CA ASP A 218 2.18 2.78 1.25
C ASP A 218 1.94 2.62 2.75
N MET A 219 2.98 2.28 3.53
CA MET A 219 2.85 2.21 4.98
C MET A 219 2.32 3.53 5.55
N LEU A 220 1.43 3.44 6.54
CA LEU A 220 0.72 4.58 7.08
C LEU A 220 0.19 4.29 8.49
N TYR A 221 -0.29 5.31 9.18
CA TYR A 221 -1.03 5.14 10.41
C TYR A 221 -2.48 4.79 10.12
N ALA A 222 -2.92 3.60 10.53
CA ALA A 222 -4.31 3.17 10.43
C ALA A 222 -4.69 2.23 11.58
N PRO A 223 -5.99 1.94 11.77
CA PRO A 223 -6.41 0.86 12.65
C PRO A 223 -5.96 -0.50 12.06
N PRO A 224 -5.53 -1.47 12.90
CA PRO A 224 -5.06 -2.79 12.47
C PRO A 224 -5.97 -3.53 11.50
N VAL A 225 -7.27 -3.29 11.55
CA VAL A 225 -8.25 -3.89 10.64
C VAL A 225 -7.97 -3.54 9.17
N GLN A 226 -7.23 -2.45 8.88
CA GLN A 226 -6.83 -2.09 7.50
C GLN A 226 -6.06 -3.23 6.82
N ASP A 227 -5.01 -3.75 7.45
CA ASP A 227 -4.22 -4.83 6.88
C ASP A 227 -5.01 -6.16 6.88
N ILE A 228 -5.88 -6.37 7.87
CA ILE A 228 -6.71 -7.58 7.98
C ILE A 228 -7.65 -7.71 6.78
N TRP A 229 -8.48 -6.68 6.51
CA TRP A 229 -9.45 -6.77 5.42
C TRP A 229 -8.80 -6.79 4.04
N MET A 230 -7.67 -6.10 3.88
CA MET A 230 -6.90 -6.11 2.63
C MET A 230 -6.44 -7.52 2.25
N LEU A 231 -6.08 -8.33 3.24
CA LEU A 231 -5.61 -9.70 3.04
C LEU A 231 -6.76 -10.71 2.94
N THR A 232 -7.82 -10.53 3.69
CA THR A 232 -8.92 -11.51 3.78
C THR A 232 -10.06 -11.25 2.80
N GLY A 233 -10.14 -10.03 2.25
CA GLY A 233 -11.11 -9.70 1.22
C GLY A 233 -12.50 -9.35 1.75
N GLY A 234 -13.51 -9.81 1.02
CA GLY A 234 -14.90 -9.40 1.13
C GLY A 234 -15.65 -9.73 2.42
N ASP A 235 -16.94 -9.40 2.38
CA ASP A 235 -17.90 -9.67 3.47
C ASP A 235 -18.80 -10.88 3.16
N ASP A 236 -18.41 -11.67 2.15
CA ASP A 236 -18.96 -12.97 1.87
C ASP A 236 -18.47 -14.02 2.88
N ASP A 237 -19.10 -15.20 2.87
CA ASP A 237 -18.78 -16.27 3.83
C ASP A 237 -17.30 -16.71 3.72
N TYR A 238 -16.76 -16.72 2.51
CA TYR A 238 -15.35 -17.05 2.28
C TYR A 238 -14.41 -16.03 2.92
N GLY A 239 -14.65 -14.73 2.74
CA GLY A 239 -13.85 -13.67 3.37
C GLY A 239 -13.98 -13.67 4.89
N LYS A 240 -15.18 -13.99 5.42
CA LYS A 240 -15.41 -14.11 6.88
C LYS A 240 -14.62 -15.26 7.48
N GLU A 241 -14.69 -16.46 6.89
CA GLU A 241 -13.94 -17.64 7.34
C GLU A 241 -12.43 -17.37 7.37
N ARG A 242 -11.88 -16.78 6.33
CA ARG A 242 -10.45 -16.42 6.25
C ARG A 242 -10.05 -15.43 7.35
N ARG A 243 -10.92 -14.48 7.64
CA ARG A 243 -10.74 -13.47 8.69
C ARG A 243 -10.75 -14.09 10.06
N GLU A 244 -11.64 -15.02 10.32
CA GLU A 244 -11.71 -15.79 11.58
C GLU A 244 -10.41 -16.56 11.83
N ILE A 245 -9.94 -17.35 10.85
CA ILE A 245 -8.68 -18.08 10.95
C ILE A 245 -7.51 -17.15 11.26
N LEU A 246 -7.41 -16.04 10.53
CA LEU A 246 -6.33 -15.08 10.70
C LEU A 246 -6.39 -14.40 12.08
N LEU A 247 -7.57 -13.95 12.51
CA LEU A 247 -7.77 -13.26 13.78
C LEU A 247 -7.59 -14.18 14.99
N GLU A 248 -7.96 -15.46 14.90
CA GLU A 248 -7.66 -16.45 15.94
C GLU A 248 -6.15 -16.55 16.16
N ALA A 249 -5.39 -16.67 15.10
CA ALA A 249 -3.92 -16.71 15.18
C ALA A 249 -3.29 -15.39 15.63
N TYR A 250 -3.84 -14.26 15.19
CA TYR A 250 -3.45 -12.92 15.63
C TYR A 250 -3.64 -12.75 17.13
N GLY A 251 -4.79 -13.23 17.66
CA GLY A 251 -5.15 -13.14 19.09
C GLY A 251 -4.21 -13.90 20.03
N GLN A 252 -3.44 -14.88 19.52
CA GLN A 252 -2.42 -15.59 20.30
C GLN A 252 -1.23 -14.68 20.69
N ILE A 253 -0.99 -13.60 19.94
CA ILE A 253 0.17 -12.71 20.11
C ILE A 253 -0.26 -11.33 20.62
N ARG A 254 -1.35 -10.77 20.07
CA ARG A 254 -1.84 -9.42 20.36
C ARG A 254 -3.37 -9.40 20.37
N THR A 255 -3.95 -8.78 21.38
CA THR A 255 -5.40 -8.55 21.40
C THR A 255 -5.81 -7.70 20.20
N PHE A 256 -6.78 -8.19 19.45
CA PHE A 256 -7.40 -7.44 18.37
C PHE A 256 -8.65 -6.73 18.88
N ASP A 257 -8.80 -5.46 18.53
CA ASP A 257 -10.00 -4.69 18.84
C ASP A 257 -11.11 -5.03 17.84
N MET A 258 -12.00 -5.93 18.23
CA MET A 258 -13.11 -6.40 17.40
C MET A 258 -14.10 -5.28 17.04
N THR A 259 -14.16 -4.18 17.82
CA THR A 259 -15.04 -3.05 17.49
C THR A 259 -14.63 -2.38 16.19
N THR A 260 -13.35 -2.48 15.81
CA THR A 260 -12.82 -1.93 14.54
C THR A 260 -13.30 -2.67 13.30
N MET A 261 -13.91 -3.85 13.44
CA MET A 261 -14.50 -4.59 12.30
C MET A 261 -15.56 -3.78 11.56
N GLN A 262 -16.28 -2.91 12.26
CA GLN A 262 -17.24 -1.96 11.65
C GLN A 262 -16.58 -0.96 10.68
N LEU A 263 -15.25 -0.85 10.68
CA LEU A 263 -14.51 0.06 9.80
C LEU A 263 -14.20 -0.57 8.42
N ILE A 264 -14.45 -1.85 8.19
CA ILE A 264 -14.11 -2.51 6.91
C ILE A 264 -14.80 -1.81 5.74
N GLU A 265 -16.11 -1.61 5.79
CA GLU A 265 -16.83 -0.95 4.70
C GLU A 265 -16.49 0.56 4.57
N PRO A 266 -16.33 1.33 5.67
CA PRO A 266 -15.70 2.65 5.64
C PRO A 266 -14.31 2.70 4.97
N LEU A 267 -13.40 1.81 5.35
CA LEU A 267 -12.04 1.74 4.78
C LEU A 267 -12.07 1.40 3.28
N ARG A 268 -12.97 0.50 2.89
CA ARG A 268 -13.20 0.14 1.49
C ARG A 268 -13.68 1.33 0.67
N ALA A 269 -14.66 2.09 1.18
CA ALA A 269 -15.14 3.32 0.53
C ALA A 269 -14.00 4.35 0.36
N LEU A 270 -13.22 4.58 1.42
CA LEU A 270 -12.08 5.50 1.39
C LEU A 270 -11.03 5.05 0.38
N ARG A 271 -10.74 3.74 0.29
CA ARG A 271 -9.83 3.21 -0.72
C ARG A 271 -10.32 3.47 -2.15
N MET A 272 -11.62 3.28 -2.42
CA MET A 272 -12.20 3.54 -3.74
C MET A 272 -12.05 5.00 -4.15
N ILE A 273 -12.34 5.94 -3.24
CA ILE A 273 -12.20 7.38 -3.47
C ILE A 273 -10.73 7.74 -3.71
N HIS A 274 -9.85 7.27 -2.82
CA HIS A 274 -8.42 7.53 -2.90
C HIS A 274 -7.81 6.97 -4.20
N PHE A 275 -8.24 5.80 -4.65
CA PHE A 275 -7.73 5.14 -5.85
C PHE A 275 -7.96 5.96 -7.11
N SER A 276 -9.14 6.57 -7.27
CA SER A 276 -9.41 7.46 -8.41
C SER A 276 -8.47 8.68 -8.41
N ALA A 277 -8.20 9.27 -7.25
CA ALA A 277 -7.24 10.37 -7.12
C ALA A 277 -5.78 9.89 -7.31
N TRP A 278 -5.47 8.67 -6.91
CA TRP A 278 -4.16 8.05 -7.13
C TRP A 278 -3.86 7.90 -8.62
N ILE A 279 -4.82 7.45 -9.43
CA ILE A 279 -4.70 7.41 -10.90
C ILE A 279 -4.53 8.83 -11.47
N ALA A 280 -5.38 9.75 -11.05
CA ALA A 280 -5.39 11.13 -11.55
C ALA A 280 -4.06 11.86 -11.33
N ARG A 281 -3.43 11.68 -10.16
CA ARG A 281 -2.13 12.29 -9.83
C ARG A 281 -1.00 11.80 -10.74
N ARG A 282 -1.19 10.68 -11.44
CA ARG A 282 -0.18 10.03 -12.29
C ARG A 282 -0.58 10.02 -13.76
N TRP A 283 -1.63 10.76 -14.11
CA TRP A 283 -2.21 10.70 -15.45
C TRP A 283 -1.27 11.15 -16.57
N GLU A 284 -0.21 11.89 -16.24
CA GLU A 284 0.84 12.24 -17.21
C GLU A 284 1.76 11.06 -17.58
N ASP A 285 1.80 10.01 -16.77
CA ASP A 285 2.58 8.80 -17.05
C ASP A 285 1.84 7.88 -18.03
N SER A 286 2.47 7.56 -19.16
CA SER A 286 1.91 6.69 -20.20
C SER A 286 1.57 5.28 -19.67
N ALA A 287 2.29 4.78 -18.64
CA ALA A 287 1.99 3.51 -18.02
C ALA A 287 0.62 3.52 -17.34
N PHE A 288 0.22 4.66 -16.72
CA PHE A 288 -1.11 4.83 -16.15
C PHE A 288 -2.19 4.93 -17.20
N LYS A 289 -1.95 5.66 -18.29
CA LYS A 289 -2.88 5.72 -19.43
C LYS A 289 -3.12 4.35 -20.05
N SER A 290 -2.08 3.54 -20.15
CA SER A 290 -2.17 2.17 -20.67
C SER A 290 -2.84 1.21 -19.68
N GLY A 291 -2.55 1.34 -18.39
CA GLY A 291 -3.12 0.49 -17.33
C GLY A 291 -4.58 0.80 -17.01
N PHE A 292 -5.00 2.05 -17.20
CA PHE A 292 -6.36 2.54 -16.89
C PHE A 292 -7.01 3.25 -18.09
N PRO A 293 -7.19 2.56 -19.23
CA PRO A 293 -7.62 3.20 -20.49
C PRO A 293 -9.01 3.84 -20.40
N ASN A 294 -9.85 3.42 -19.46
CA ASN A 294 -11.19 3.98 -19.24
C ASN A 294 -11.22 5.17 -18.28
N PHE A 295 -10.13 5.49 -17.58
CA PHE A 295 -10.09 6.58 -16.64
C PHE A 295 -10.42 7.93 -17.33
N GLY A 296 -11.26 8.74 -16.69
CA GLY A 296 -11.72 10.03 -17.23
C GLY A 296 -12.92 9.96 -18.17
N THR A 297 -13.34 8.75 -18.60
CA THR A 297 -14.57 8.60 -19.40
C THR A 297 -15.82 8.75 -18.51
N GLU A 298 -16.95 9.16 -19.11
CA GLU A 298 -18.23 9.18 -18.39
C GLU A 298 -18.58 7.83 -17.78
N ARG A 299 -18.33 6.75 -18.51
CA ARG A 299 -18.58 5.39 -18.06
C ARG A 299 -17.81 5.07 -16.77
N TYR A 300 -16.52 5.37 -16.72
CA TYR A 300 -15.70 5.16 -15.53
C TYR A 300 -16.31 5.86 -14.31
N TRP A 301 -16.67 7.15 -14.45
CA TRP A 301 -17.19 7.93 -13.35
C TRP A 301 -18.61 7.52 -12.94
N GLN A 302 -19.46 7.07 -13.88
CA GLN A 302 -20.76 6.48 -13.57
C GLN A 302 -20.60 5.19 -12.73
N GLU A 303 -19.71 4.29 -13.16
CA GLU A 303 -19.39 3.06 -12.43
C GLU A 303 -18.85 3.36 -11.03
N GLN A 304 -18.00 4.39 -10.87
CA GLN A 304 -17.49 4.82 -9.55
C GLN A 304 -18.62 5.36 -8.65
N ILE A 305 -19.51 6.20 -9.18
CA ILE A 305 -20.65 6.75 -8.42
C ILE A 305 -21.58 5.62 -7.95
N GLU A 306 -21.91 4.68 -8.84
CA GLU A 306 -22.78 3.55 -8.52
C GLU A 306 -22.14 2.63 -7.45
N ALA A 307 -20.85 2.33 -7.59
CA ALA A 307 -20.12 1.51 -6.61
C ALA A 307 -20.04 2.20 -5.24
N LEU A 308 -19.81 3.51 -5.20
CA LEU A 308 -19.80 4.29 -3.95
C LEU A 308 -21.20 4.41 -3.33
N ALA A 309 -22.25 4.49 -4.14
CA ALA A 309 -23.63 4.49 -3.63
C ALA A 309 -23.97 3.15 -2.94
N LEU A 310 -23.65 2.02 -3.57
CA LEU A 310 -23.77 0.70 -2.95
C LEU A 310 -22.94 0.58 -1.67
N GLN A 311 -21.75 1.18 -1.64
CA GLN A 311 -20.90 1.17 -0.46
C GLN A 311 -21.50 2.01 0.68
N LEU A 312 -22.12 3.15 0.36
CA LEU A 312 -22.84 3.97 1.35
C LEU A 312 -24.03 3.21 1.96
N GLU A 313 -24.80 2.49 1.13
CA GLU A 313 -25.90 1.64 1.63
C GLU A 313 -25.41 0.60 2.64
N LYS A 314 -24.30 -0.08 2.36
CA LYS A 314 -23.68 -1.04 3.31
C LYS A 314 -23.26 -0.38 4.62
N ILE A 315 -22.63 0.79 4.54
CA ILE A 315 -22.21 1.56 5.71
C ILE A 315 -23.42 1.95 6.58
N GLN A 316 -24.51 2.38 5.93
CA GLN A 316 -25.74 2.77 6.65
C GLN A 316 -26.43 1.55 7.27
N TYR A 317 -26.48 0.41 6.57
CA TYR A 317 -27.06 -0.83 7.10
C TYR A 317 -26.33 -1.29 8.37
N GLN A 318 -24.99 -1.30 8.36
CA GLN A 318 -24.20 -1.61 9.57
C GLN A 318 -24.50 -0.68 10.73
N THR A 319 -24.81 0.60 10.47
CA THR A 319 -25.18 1.55 11.54
C THR A 319 -26.50 1.16 12.20
N MET A 320 -27.47 0.69 11.42
CA MET A 320 -28.77 0.25 11.96
C MET A 320 -28.65 -1.00 12.82
N GLU A 321 -27.79 -1.96 12.43
CA GLU A 321 -27.57 -3.18 13.23
C GLU A 321 -26.87 -2.90 14.57
N LEU A 322 -26.02 -1.87 14.64
CA LEU A 322 -25.31 -1.49 15.89
C LEU A 322 -26.23 -0.79 16.92
N HIS A 323 -27.41 -0.32 16.50
CA HIS A 323 -28.36 0.38 17.34
C HIS A 323 -29.56 -0.50 17.77
N HIS A 324 -29.59 -1.75 17.34
CA HIS A 324 -30.55 -2.79 17.73
C HIS A 324 -29.89 -3.87 18.58
#